data_f0bdd0fc6cb9afe6694861c2e44aa35d
#
_entry.id   f0bdd0fc6cb9afe6694861c2e44aa35d
#
_cell.length_a   1.000
_cell.length_b   1.000
_cell.length_c   1.000
_cell.angle_alpha   90.00
_cell.angle_beta   90.00
_cell.angle_gamma   90.00
#
_symmetry.space_group_name_H-M   'P 1'
#
loop_
_entity.id
_entity.type
_entity.pdbx_description
1 polymer ?
#
loop_
_entity_poly.entity_id
_entity_poly.type
_entity_poly.pdbx_seq_one_letter_code
_entity_poly.pdbx_strand_id
1 'polypeptide(L)'
;MKSRLMILIALLAMFVAAPVARAQGSVKQGPQVVRDADLEKDSLHNLEVARQYFKLRKAYVASLQRCEEVLAGYPEFSKIDEILFIAGQSSLNLADAKGKQKPDQYIIHEGDKKTTLTSAQFRDKAREYLSQLVNDYPDSTFRAQALGDLKDLGGPKAKDSKQ
;
A
#
# COMPACT_ATOMS: atom_id res chain seq x y z
N MET A 1 -33.03 -46.82 -50.27
CA MET A 1 -33.09 -46.27 -48.91
C MET A 1 -31.72 -45.97 -48.30
N LYS A 2 -30.65 -46.66 -48.70
CA LYS A 2 -29.27 -46.45 -48.15
C LYS A 2 -28.57 -45.15 -48.59
N SER A 3 -28.87 -44.64 -49.83
CA SER A 3 -28.25 -43.43 -50.34
C SER A 3 -28.82 -42.12 -49.76
N ARG A 4 -30.07 -42.12 -49.27
CA ARG A 4 -30.68 -40.95 -48.64
C ARG A 4 -30.17 -40.75 -47.17
N LEU A 5 -29.77 -41.86 -46.54
CA LEU A 5 -29.20 -41.81 -45.20
C LEU A 5 -27.78 -41.24 -45.20
N MET A 6 -26.99 -41.52 -46.23
CA MET A 6 -25.62 -40.97 -46.38
C MET A 6 -25.59 -39.49 -46.64
N ILE A 7 -26.59 -38.95 -47.38
CA ILE A 7 -26.68 -37.50 -47.63
C ILE A 7 -27.05 -36.71 -46.37
N LEU A 8 -27.87 -37.30 -45.50
CA LEU A 8 -28.23 -36.68 -44.21
C LEU A 8 -27.08 -36.66 -43.22
N ILE A 9 -26.21 -37.66 -43.23
CA ILE A 9 -24.99 -37.68 -42.39
C ILE A 9 -23.92 -36.68 -42.90
N ALA A 10 -23.81 -36.46 -44.22
CA ALA A 10 -22.89 -35.49 -44.79
C ALA A 10 -23.30 -34.04 -44.53
N LEU A 11 -24.59 -33.73 -44.39
CA LEU A 11 -25.14 -32.42 -44.09
C LEU A 11 -25.01 -32.03 -42.59
N LEU A 12 -24.89 -33.02 -41.69
CA LEU A 12 -24.75 -32.78 -40.24
C LEU A 12 -23.31 -32.52 -39.83
N ALA A 13 -22.31 -32.84 -40.68
CA ALA A 13 -20.89 -32.64 -40.41
C ALA A 13 -20.37 -31.22 -40.73
N MET A 14 -21.19 -30.34 -41.30
CA MET A 14 -20.77 -29.03 -41.78
C MET A 14 -21.10 -27.84 -40.85
N PHE A 15 -21.52 -28.15 -39.60
CA PHE A 15 -22.06 -27.11 -38.69
C PHE A 15 -21.21 -26.94 -37.43
N VAL A 16 -19.91 -27.31 -37.42
CA VAL A 16 -19.04 -27.06 -36.26
C VAL A 16 -17.71 -26.49 -36.70
N ALA A 17 -17.65 -25.21 -37.02
CA ALA A 17 -16.44 -24.39 -36.95
C ALA A 17 -16.83 -22.91 -36.98
N ALA A 18 -17.53 -22.43 -35.93
CA ALA A 18 -17.53 -21.01 -35.65
C ALA A 18 -16.24 -20.73 -34.86
N PRO A 19 -15.30 -19.90 -35.35
CA PRO A 19 -14.22 -19.43 -34.53
C PRO A 19 -14.82 -18.58 -33.39
N VAL A 20 -14.72 -19.08 -32.19
CA VAL A 20 -14.96 -18.25 -30.99
C VAL A 20 -13.86 -17.21 -30.98
N ALA A 21 -14.14 -16.05 -31.60
CA ALA A 21 -13.33 -14.86 -31.40
C ALA A 21 -13.42 -14.52 -29.90
N ARG A 22 -12.46 -15.01 -29.14
CA ARG A 22 -12.20 -14.46 -27.81
C ARG A 22 -11.85 -13.00 -28.03
N ALA A 23 -12.79 -12.11 -27.78
CA ALA A 23 -12.49 -10.72 -27.54
C ALA A 23 -11.55 -10.69 -26.34
N GLN A 24 -10.23 -10.64 -26.61
CA GLN A 24 -9.26 -10.20 -25.62
C GLN A 24 -9.67 -8.76 -25.30
N GLY A 25 -10.43 -8.59 -24.21
CA GLY A 25 -10.68 -7.28 -23.66
C GLY A 25 -9.33 -6.64 -23.45
N SER A 26 -9.06 -5.59 -24.24
CA SER A 26 -7.92 -4.71 -24.06
C SER A 26 -8.12 -4.08 -22.68
N VAL A 27 -7.56 -4.70 -21.65
CA VAL A 27 -7.38 -4.04 -20.36
C VAL A 27 -6.55 -2.81 -20.70
N LYS A 28 -7.17 -1.63 -20.64
CA LYS A 28 -6.45 -0.37 -20.71
C LYS A 28 -5.46 -0.41 -19.54
N GLN A 29 -4.25 -0.87 -19.82
CA GLN A 29 -3.14 -0.68 -18.92
C GLN A 29 -2.96 0.84 -18.81
N GLY A 30 -3.29 1.38 -17.63
CA GLY A 30 -2.89 2.74 -17.29
C GLY A 30 -1.38 2.89 -17.45
N PRO A 31 -0.84 4.11 -17.42
CA PRO A 31 0.60 4.33 -17.59
C PRO A 31 1.34 3.38 -16.64
N GLN A 32 2.13 2.46 -17.24
CA GLN A 32 2.96 1.56 -16.43
C GLN A 32 4.09 2.40 -15.85
N VAL A 33 4.05 2.58 -14.54
CA VAL A 33 5.19 3.13 -13.81
C VAL A 33 6.33 2.11 -13.96
N VAL A 34 7.39 2.50 -14.66
CA VAL A 34 8.61 1.70 -14.75
C VAL A 34 9.27 1.75 -13.39
N ARG A 35 9.10 0.69 -12.58
CA ARG A 35 9.71 0.58 -11.27
C ARG A 35 11.15 0.15 -11.40
N ASP A 36 12.02 0.80 -10.63
CA ASP A 36 13.40 0.39 -10.47
C ASP A 36 13.45 -0.92 -9.64
N ALA A 37 13.99 -1.98 -10.24
CA ALA A 37 14.00 -3.31 -9.62
C ALA A 37 14.87 -3.40 -8.37
N ASP A 38 15.94 -2.63 -8.30
CA ASP A 38 16.84 -2.61 -7.13
C ASP A 38 16.19 -1.83 -5.99
N LEU A 39 15.59 -0.67 -6.26
CA LEU A 39 14.84 0.11 -5.28
C LEU A 39 13.61 -0.64 -4.77
N GLU A 40 12.91 -1.37 -5.64
CA GLU A 40 11.78 -2.22 -5.26
C GLU A 40 12.23 -3.33 -4.29
N LYS A 41 13.35 -4.00 -4.57
CA LYS A 41 13.92 -5.05 -3.71
C LYS A 41 14.36 -4.51 -2.35
N ASP A 42 15.04 -3.38 -2.33
CA ASP A 42 15.49 -2.74 -1.09
C ASP A 42 14.31 -2.27 -0.23
N SER A 43 13.27 -1.74 -0.88
CA SER A 43 12.03 -1.34 -0.20
C SER A 43 11.26 -2.53 0.36
N LEU A 44 11.25 -3.69 -0.34
CA LEU A 44 10.69 -4.94 0.17
C LEU A 44 11.43 -5.42 1.42
N HIS A 45 12.76 -5.34 1.43
CA HIS A 45 13.55 -5.67 2.61
C HIS A 45 13.23 -4.74 3.79
N ASN A 46 13.18 -3.43 3.56
CA ASN A 46 12.84 -2.45 4.59
C ASN A 46 11.42 -2.65 5.13
N LEU A 47 10.45 -2.99 4.29
CA LEU A 47 9.09 -3.33 4.71
C LEU A 47 9.08 -4.55 5.64
N GLU A 48 9.83 -5.61 5.29
CA GLU A 48 9.91 -6.81 6.12
C GLU A 48 10.52 -6.50 7.50
N VAL A 49 11.59 -5.70 7.53
CA VAL A 49 12.20 -5.23 8.77
C VAL A 49 11.23 -4.36 9.58
N ALA A 50 10.49 -3.45 8.94
CA ALA A 50 9.47 -2.64 9.59
C ALA A 50 8.37 -3.51 10.23
N ARG A 51 7.88 -4.54 9.53
CA ARG A 51 6.91 -5.52 10.06
C ARG A 51 7.41 -6.24 11.30
N GLN A 52 8.67 -6.68 11.27
CA GLN A 52 9.29 -7.38 12.42
C GLN A 52 9.38 -6.45 13.64
N TYR A 53 9.81 -5.21 13.46
CA TYR A 53 9.86 -4.23 14.54
C TYR A 53 8.46 -3.93 15.07
N PHE A 54 7.49 -3.75 14.18
CA PHE A 54 6.11 -3.42 14.55
C PHE A 54 5.42 -4.58 15.30
N LYS A 55 5.36 -5.76 14.67
CA LYS A 55 4.55 -6.89 15.17
C LYS A 55 5.24 -7.66 16.29
N LEU A 56 6.50 -8.04 16.08
CA LEU A 56 7.18 -8.97 16.98
C LEU A 56 7.90 -8.26 18.13
N ARG A 57 8.57 -7.14 17.83
CA ARG A 57 9.41 -6.44 18.80
C ARG A 57 8.67 -5.31 19.50
N LYS A 58 7.59 -4.79 18.93
CA LYS A 58 6.89 -3.59 19.38
C LYS A 58 7.84 -2.40 19.57
N ALA A 59 8.81 -2.30 18.66
CA ALA A 59 9.83 -1.27 18.61
C ALA A 59 9.40 -0.20 17.59
N TYR A 60 8.45 0.64 18.00
CA TYR A 60 7.74 1.52 17.08
C TYR A 60 8.59 2.66 16.52
N VAL A 61 9.62 3.11 17.24
CA VAL A 61 10.61 4.07 16.70
C VAL A 61 11.33 3.47 15.50
N ALA A 62 11.91 2.27 15.67
CA ALA A 62 12.64 1.61 14.60
C ALA A 62 11.72 1.23 13.42
N SER A 63 10.46 0.84 13.70
CA SER A 63 9.47 0.55 12.66
C SER A 63 9.16 1.80 11.84
N LEU A 64 8.89 2.94 12.51
CA LEU A 64 8.58 4.21 11.85
C LEU A 64 9.74 4.67 10.98
N GLN A 65 10.97 4.63 11.49
CA GLN A 65 12.16 5.02 10.73
C GLN A 65 12.35 4.19 9.46
N ARG A 66 12.13 2.87 9.51
CA ARG A 66 12.20 2.01 8.29
C ARG A 66 11.12 2.38 7.27
N CYS A 67 9.92 2.72 7.72
CA CYS A 67 8.87 3.19 6.82
C CYS A 67 9.26 4.53 6.18
N GLU A 68 9.80 5.47 6.96
CA GLU A 68 10.23 6.78 6.46
C GLU A 68 11.38 6.70 5.47
N GLU A 69 12.31 5.77 5.65
CA GLU A 69 13.36 5.49 4.67
C GLU A 69 12.78 5.09 3.31
N VAL A 70 11.75 4.23 3.30
CA VAL A 70 11.08 3.85 2.05
C VAL A 70 10.31 5.02 1.45
N LEU A 71 9.55 5.77 2.26
CA LEU A 71 8.78 6.93 1.80
C LEU A 71 9.67 8.02 1.18
N ALA A 72 10.87 8.21 1.72
CA ALA A 72 11.84 9.18 1.21
C ALA A 72 12.63 8.67 -0.01
N GLY A 73 12.99 7.39 0.00
CA GLY A 73 13.86 6.81 -1.02
C GLY A 73 13.14 6.30 -2.26
N TYR A 74 11.93 5.76 -2.10
CA TYR A 74 11.16 5.19 -3.21
C TYR A 74 9.64 5.31 -2.99
N PRO A 75 9.06 6.48 -3.19
CA PRO A 75 7.63 6.73 -2.98
C PRO A 75 6.71 5.96 -3.95
N GLU A 76 7.27 5.41 -5.03
CA GLU A 76 6.56 4.60 -6.04
C GLU A 76 6.58 3.10 -5.74
N PHE A 77 7.04 2.72 -4.56
CA PHE A 77 7.10 1.34 -4.11
C PHE A 77 5.74 0.64 -4.22
N SER A 78 5.75 -0.62 -4.68
CA SER A 78 4.51 -1.37 -4.97
C SER A 78 3.61 -1.60 -3.75
N LYS A 79 4.17 -1.56 -2.53
CA LYS A 79 3.45 -1.76 -1.26
C LYS A 79 3.51 -0.53 -0.36
N ILE A 80 3.48 0.65 -0.98
CA ILE A 80 3.56 1.92 -0.26
C ILE A 80 2.37 2.13 0.68
N ASP A 81 1.21 1.59 0.34
CA ASP A 81 0.01 1.60 1.18
C ASP A 81 0.23 0.88 2.52
N GLU A 82 0.94 -0.25 2.52
CA GLU A 82 1.31 -0.94 3.76
C GLU A 82 2.36 -0.16 4.56
N ILE A 83 3.32 0.46 3.89
CA ILE A 83 4.30 1.35 4.53
C ILE A 83 3.59 2.50 5.25
N LEU A 84 2.66 3.18 4.57
CA LEU A 84 1.87 4.27 5.15
C LEU A 84 1.05 3.79 6.36
N PHE A 85 0.46 2.61 6.25
CA PHE A 85 -0.30 2.01 7.34
C PHE A 85 0.59 1.73 8.57
N ILE A 86 1.74 1.07 8.38
CA ILE A 86 2.67 0.75 9.48
C ILE A 86 3.24 2.03 10.09
N ALA A 87 3.57 3.05 9.28
CA ALA A 87 4.05 4.34 9.75
C ALA A 87 2.99 5.04 10.62
N GLY A 88 1.74 5.08 10.16
CA GLY A 88 0.61 5.63 10.90
C GLY A 88 0.39 4.93 12.23
N GLN A 89 0.33 3.60 12.23
CA GLN A 89 0.15 2.78 13.43
C GLN A 89 1.33 2.91 14.41
N SER A 90 2.57 2.98 13.90
CA SER A 90 3.75 3.19 14.74
C SER A 90 3.69 4.55 15.43
N SER A 91 3.30 5.59 14.70
CA SER A 91 3.12 6.94 15.23
C SER A 91 2.04 6.99 16.32
N LEU A 92 0.89 6.32 16.13
CA LEU A 92 -0.16 6.23 17.15
C LEU A 92 0.34 5.53 18.42
N ASN A 93 1.06 4.42 18.26
CA ASN A 93 1.62 3.71 19.40
C ASN A 93 2.66 4.54 20.16
N LEU A 94 3.46 5.35 19.46
CA LEU A 94 4.39 6.29 20.08
C LEU A 94 3.66 7.44 20.78
N ALA A 95 2.60 7.98 20.18
CA ALA A 95 1.76 9.00 20.82
C ALA A 95 1.19 8.53 22.17
N ASP A 96 0.87 7.25 22.26
CA ASP A 96 0.33 6.62 23.47
C ASP A 96 1.43 6.03 24.37
N ALA A 97 2.69 6.30 24.08
CA ALA A 97 3.87 5.77 24.79
C ALA A 97 3.85 4.23 24.92
N LYS A 98 3.28 3.53 23.94
CA LYS A 98 3.20 2.07 23.89
C LYS A 98 4.50 1.48 23.30
N GLY A 99 4.72 0.20 23.60
CA GLY A 99 5.85 -0.56 23.04
C GLY A 99 7.10 -0.54 23.90
N LYS A 100 8.22 -1.00 23.34
CA LYS A 100 9.48 -1.16 24.05
C LYS A 100 10.39 0.06 23.96
N GLN A 101 10.15 0.93 22.99
CA GLN A 101 10.91 2.14 22.77
C GLN A 101 10.10 3.34 23.24
N LYS A 102 10.78 4.27 23.93
CA LYS A 102 10.16 5.51 24.38
C LYS A 102 10.04 6.49 23.21
N PRO A 103 9.02 7.37 23.20
CA PRO A 103 8.85 8.38 22.14
C PRO A 103 10.05 9.32 21.98
N ASP A 104 10.75 9.64 23.06
CA ASP A 104 11.95 10.50 23.07
C ASP A 104 13.16 9.90 22.36
N GLN A 105 13.15 8.59 22.06
CA GLN A 105 14.14 7.93 21.24
C GLN A 105 13.96 8.22 19.73
N TYR A 106 12.84 8.78 19.33
CA TYR A 106 12.64 9.28 17.97
C TYR A 106 13.21 10.70 17.86
N ILE A 107 14.41 10.79 17.32
CA ILE A 107 15.17 12.03 17.22
C ILE A 107 15.10 12.57 15.79
N ILE A 108 14.68 13.82 15.66
CA ILE A 108 14.76 14.59 14.42
C ILE A 108 16.03 15.46 14.47
N HIS A 109 16.78 15.42 13.39
CA HIS A 109 17.99 16.25 13.22
C HIS A 109 17.65 17.44 12.30
N GLU A 110 17.71 18.64 12.85
CA GLU A 110 17.57 19.91 12.11
C GLU A 110 18.90 20.65 12.18
N GLY A 111 19.79 20.36 11.24
CA GLY A 111 21.19 20.79 11.33
C GLY A 111 21.86 20.20 12.57
N ASP A 112 22.43 21.04 13.43
CA ASP A 112 23.08 20.61 14.68
C ASP A 112 22.10 20.39 15.85
N LYS A 113 20.81 20.74 15.66
CA LYS A 113 19.80 20.64 16.70
C LYS A 113 19.14 19.27 16.68
N LYS A 114 19.01 18.66 17.85
CA LYS A 114 18.24 17.43 18.07
C LYS A 114 16.94 17.76 18.78
N THR A 115 15.82 17.37 18.16
CA THR A 115 14.48 17.55 18.72
C THR A 115 13.74 16.22 18.78
N THR A 116 12.78 16.13 19.69
CA THR A 116 11.90 14.97 19.84
C THR A 116 10.46 15.42 19.61
N LEU A 117 9.58 14.50 19.21
CA LEU A 117 8.17 14.81 19.02
C LEU A 117 7.37 14.61 20.31
N THR A 118 6.42 15.50 20.51
CA THR A 118 5.36 15.37 21.52
C THR A 118 4.32 14.34 21.09
N SER A 119 3.49 13.87 22.04
CA SER A 119 2.34 12.98 21.76
C SER A 119 1.40 13.58 20.71
N ALA A 120 1.12 14.88 20.78
CA ALA A 120 0.27 15.57 19.79
C ALA A 120 0.89 15.53 18.39
N GLN A 121 2.18 15.78 18.27
CA GLN A 121 2.90 15.74 16.98
C GLN A 121 2.94 14.31 16.40
N PHE A 122 3.08 13.28 17.23
CA PHE A 122 2.94 11.90 16.77
C PHE A 122 1.54 11.58 16.27
N ARG A 123 0.46 12.13 16.90
CA ARG A 123 -0.92 11.98 16.41
C ARG A 123 -1.11 12.69 15.08
N ASP A 124 -0.54 13.88 14.91
CA ASP A 124 -0.57 14.62 13.64
C ASP A 124 0.15 13.87 12.52
N LYS A 125 1.31 13.29 12.85
CA LYS A 125 2.09 12.44 11.92
C LYS A 125 1.31 11.18 11.54
N ALA A 126 0.66 10.52 12.49
CA ALA A 126 -0.21 9.38 12.22
C ALA A 126 -1.37 9.76 11.30
N ARG A 127 -2.04 10.89 11.59
CA ARG A 127 -3.13 11.41 10.77
C ARG A 127 -2.68 11.70 9.34
N GLU A 128 -1.47 12.19 9.15
CA GLU A 128 -0.90 12.45 7.83
C GLU A 128 -0.73 11.16 7.02
N TYR A 129 -0.02 10.16 7.54
CA TYR A 129 0.20 8.89 6.86
C TYR A 129 -1.10 8.15 6.56
N LEU A 130 -2.00 8.05 7.54
CA LEU A 130 -3.28 7.36 7.35
C LEU A 130 -4.20 8.13 6.38
N SER A 131 -4.14 9.47 6.35
CA SER A 131 -4.89 10.26 5.37
C SER A 131 -4.36 10.05 3.95
N GLN A 132 -3.04 10.03 3.78
CA GLN A 132 -2.43 9.73 2.49
C GLN A 132 -2.85 8.33 2.01
N LEU A 133 -2.83 7.33 2.88
CA LEU A 133 -3.29 5.98 2.54
C LEU A 133 -4.73 5.98 2.02
N VAL A 134 -5.67 6.58 2.76
CA VAL A 134 -7.10 6.51 2.38
C VAL A 134 -7.44 7.34 1.15
N ASN A 135 -6.67 8.41 0.89
CA ASN A 135 -6.87 9.31 -0.23
C ASN A 135 -6.23 8.82 -1.53
N ASP A 136 -5.04 8.21 -1.45
CA ASP A 136 -4.24 7.84 -2.62
C ASP A 136 -4.39 6.36 -2.98
N TYR A 137 -4.80 5.50 -2.03
CA TYR A 137 -4.90 4.05 -2.19
C TYR A 137 -6.29 3.54 -1.81
N PRO A 138 -7.33 3.88 -2.61
CA PRO A 138 -8.73 3.52 -2.30
C PRO A 138 -8.98 2.01 -2.22
N ASP A 139 -8.18 1.21 -2.94
CA ASP A 139 -8.29 -0.25 -3.01
C ASP A 139 -7.41 -0.98 -1.97
N SER A 140 -6.71 -0.23 -1.11
CA SER A 140 -5.85 -0.82 -0.08
C SER A 140 -6.66 -1.63 0.93
N THR A 141 -6.15 -2.82 1.27
CA THR A 141 -6.72 -3.68 2.31
C THR A 141 -6.66 -3.05 3.71
N PHE A 142 -5.77 -2.08 3.91
CA PHE A 142 -5.61 -1.35 5.17
C PHE A 142 -6.56 -0.17 5.31
N ARG A 143 -7.25 0.21 4.24
CA ARG A 143 -8.07 1.42 4.18
C ARG A 143 -9.17 1.46 5.23
N ALA A 144 -9.88 0.34 5.44
CA ALA A 144 -10.97 0.29 6.40
C ALA A 144 -10.50 0.55 7.83
N GLN A 145 -9.36 -0.06 8.22
CA GLN A 145 -8.76 0.17 9.52
C GLN A 145 -8.25 1.61 9.66
N ALA A 146 -7.55 2.13 8.65
CA ALA A 146 -7.06 3.51 8.64
C ALA A 146 -8.19 4.54 8.80
N LEU A 147 -9.35 4.32 8.15
CA LEU A 147 -10.54 5.17 8.35
C LEU A 147 -11.09 5.09 9.78
N GLY A 148 -11.02 3.91 10.41
CA GLY A 148 -11.37 3.74 11.82
C GLY A 148 -10.50 4.59 12.73
N ASP A 149 -9.18 4.48 12.58
CA ASP A 149 -8.20 5.23 13.38
C ASP A 149 -8.30 6.74 13.14
N LEU A 150 -8.55 7.15 11.89
CA LEU A 150 -8.72 8.56 11.53
C LEU A 150 -9.92 9.24 12.21
N LYS A 151 -10.99 8.51 12.56
CA LYS A 151 -12.14 9.09 13.29
C LYS A 151 -11.69 9.67 14.62
N ASP A 152 -10.81 8.98 15.33
CA ASP A 152 -10.30 9.41 16.64
C ASP A 152 -9.26 10.55 16.51
N LEU A 153 -8.72 10.74 15.31
CA LEU A 153 -7.77 11.80 14.97
C LEU A 153 -8.42 13.06 14.36
N GLY A 154 -9.76 13.14 14.35
CA GLY A 154 -10.48 14.28 13.77
C GLY A 154 -10.72 14.18 12.25
N GLY A 155 -10.71 12.95 11.71
CA GLY A 155 -10.96 12.66 10.31
C GLY A 155 -9.73 12.80 9.41
N PRO A 156 -9.82 12.37 8.14
CA PRO A 156 -8.72 12.48 7.20
C PRO A 156 -8.40 13.94 6.88
N LYS A 157 -7.11 14.24 6.66
CA LYS A 157 -6.68 15.52 6.06
C LYS A 157 -7.13 15.52 4.59
N ALA A 158 -7.56 16.66 4.10
CA ALA A 158 -7.82 16.84 2.68
C ALA A 158 -6.53 16.58 1.89
N LYS A 159 -6.67 16.04 0.68
CA LYS A 159 -5.54 15.90 -0.24
C LYS A 159 -5.10 17.30 -0.63
N ASP A 160 -3.85 17.65 -0.33
CA ASP A 160 -3.28 18.90 -0.83
C ASP A 160 -3.31 18.81 -2.36
N SER A 161 -4.16 19.63 -2.98
CA SER A 161 -4.13 19.83 -4.42
C SER A 161 -2.83 20.57 -4.74
N LYS A 162 -1.75 19.81 -4.95
CA LYS A 162 -0.54 20.38 -5.55
C LYS A 162 -0.93 20.85 -6.95
N GLN A 163 -1.03 22.15 -7.11
CA GLN A 163 -1.10 22.82 -8.40
C GLN A 163 0.18 22.57 -9.20
#